data_da5a6715f8bd5545f6057b2f4d5e4e38
#
_entry.id   da5a6715f8bd5545f6057b2f4d5e4e38
#
_cell.length_a   1.000
_cell.length_b   1.000
_cell.length_c   1.000
_cell.angle_alpha   90.00
_cell.angle_beta   90.00
_cell.angle_gamma   90.00
#
_symmetry.space_group_name_H-M   'P 1'
#
loop_
_entity.id
_entity.type
_entity.pdbx_description
1 polymer ?
#
loop_
_entity_poly.entity_id
_entity_poly.type
_entity_poly.pdbx_seq_one_letter_code
_entity_poly.pdbx_strand_id
1 'polypeptide(L)'
;MALILNIETATKVCSIALGKDGNLLGYTDINEDEYSHSEKLNIAIVELLKNNNLLFDELDAVGISSGPGSYTGLRIGTSSAKGFCYGKYIPLISVNTLEELCHLSPIESGIKIPLIDARRMEVFGAVYSHDNKRIQEDFNLVIDEDSFANIEGEKYLFGNGADKLKEALANNTTVHFIDDIVCSARGM
;
A
#
# COMPACT_ATOMS: atom_id res chain seq x y z
N MET A 1 -22.14 -5.98 10.80
CA MET A 1 -21.19 -4.86 10.94
C MET A 1 -19.83 -5.47 11.20
N ALA A 2 -18.91 -5.33 10.23
CA ALA A 2 -17.58 -5.99 10.32
C ALA A 2 -16.51 -5.01 10.78
N LEU A 3 -15.76 -5.37 11.83
CA LEU A 3 -14.58 -4.68 12.32
C LEU A 3 -13.34 -5.37 11.77
N ILE A 4 -12.55 -4.66 10.98
CA ILE A 4 -11.39 -5.20 10.26
C ILE A 4 -10.12 -4.49 10.74
N LEU A 5 -9.10 -5.27 11.08
CA LEU A 5 -7.74 -4.79 11.28
C LEU A 5 -6.97 -4.93 9.97
N ASN A 6 -6.53 -3.83 9.38
CA ASN A 6 -5.70 -3.81 8.18
C ASN A 6 -4.22 -3.63 8.55
N ILE A 7 -3.34 -4.36 7.88
CA ILE A 7 -1.89 -4.38 8.14
C ILE A 7 -1.15 -4.14 6.82
N GLU A 8 -0.28 -3.12 6.78
CA GLU A 8 0.57 -2.81 5.64
C GLU A 8 2.05 -2.83 6.06
N THR A 9 2.84 -3.67 5.37
CA THR A 9 4.27 -3.85 5.65
C THR A 9 5.10 -4.04 4.38
N ALA A 10 4.53 -3.72 3.21
CA ALA A 10 5.19 -3.92 1.91
C ALA A 10 6.33 -2.94 1.63
N THR A 11 6.38 -1.82 2.34
CA THR A 11 7.43 -0.79 2.19
C THR A 11 8.19 -0.56 3.51
N LYS A 12 8.90 0.55 3.66
CA LYS A 12 9.48 0.95 4.95
C LYS A 12 8.43 1.37 5.98
N VAL A 13 7.30 1.86 5.50
CA VAL A 13 6.19 2.23 6.38
C VAL A 13 5.59 0.97 6.99
N CYS A 14 5.51 0.93 8.32
CA CYS A 14 4.72 -0.05 9.05
C CYS A 14 3.39 0.60 9.39
N SER A 15 2.32 0.18 8.75
CA SER A 15 1.02 0.81 8.92
C SER A 15 -0.04 -0.20 9.36
N ILE A 16 -0.92 0.27 10.22
CA ILE A 16 -2.11 -0.45 10.67
C ILE A 16 -3.32 0.48 10.67
N ALA A 17 -4.48 -0.05 10.33
CA ALA A 17 -5.74 0.68 10.38
C ALA A 17 -6.88 -0.19 10.91
N LEU A 18 -7.86 0.43 11.56
CA LEU A 18 -9.12 -0.20 11.95
C LEU A 18 -10.23 0.38 11.10
N GLY A 19 -10.90 -0.49 10.36
CA GLY A 19 -12.08 -0.16 9.56
C GLY A 19 -13.33 -0.83 10.11
N LYS A 20 -14.45 -0.11 10.11
CA LYS A 20 -15.76 -0.67 10.48
C LYS A 20 -16.80 -0.22 9.47
N ASP A 21 -17.42 -1.18 8.81
CA ASP A 21 -18.48 -0.93 7.82
C ASP A 21 -18.10 0.11 6.74
N GLY A 22 -16.87 0.03 6.24
CA GLY A 22 -16.33 0.95 5.23
C GLY A 22 -15.87 2.31 5.77
N ASN A 23 -15.90 2.53 7.10
CA ASN A 23 -15.40 3.75 7.71
C ASN A 23 -14.09 3.50 8.48
N LEU A 24 -13.12 4.39 8.30
CA LEU A 24 -11.89 4.38 9.06
C LEU A 24 -12.15 4.84 10.50
N LEU A 25 -11.85 3.99 11.49
CA LEU A 25 -11.95 4.33 12.92
C LEU A 25 -10.67 4.96 13.44
N GLY A 26 -9.52 4.45 13.01
CA GLY A 26 -8.23 4.96 13.42
C GLY A 26 -7.11 4.24 12.67
N TYR A 27 -5.93 4.83 12.66
CA TYR A 27 -4.74 4.25 12.03
C TYR A 27 -3.46 4.73 12.70
N THR A 28 -2.37 4.03 12.41
CA THR A 28 -1.01 4.43 12.81
C THR A 28 -0.07 4.10 11.67
N ASP A 29 0.64 5.13 11.17
CA ASP A 29 1.71 5.00 10.17
C ASP A 29 3.05 5.26 10.87
N ILE A 30 3.92 4.26 10.93
CA ILE A 30 5.27 4.35 11.49
C ILE A 30 6.23 4.40 10.30
N ASN A 31 6.76 5.57 10.00
CA ASN A 31 7.70 5.79 8.92
C ASN A 31 9.07 6.15 9.53
N GLU A 32 9.98 5.19 9.54
CA GLU A 32 11.33 5.34 10.08
C GLU A 32 12.37 4.99 9.01
N ASP A 33 13.60 5.46 9.22
CA ASP A 33 14.69 5.20 8.29
C ASP A 33 15.08 3.72 8.23
N GLU A 34 14.83 2.96 9.30
CA GLU A 34 15.11 1.53 9.41
C GLU A 34 13.83 0.69 9.44
N TYR A 35 13.93 -0.54 8.94
CA TYR A 35 12.82 -1.50 9.01
C TYR A 35 12.57 -1.97 10.44
N SER A 36 11.51 -1.49 11.06
CA SER A 36 11.15 -1.79 12.45
C SER A 36 9.89 -2.65 12.60
N HIS A 37 9.39 -3.24 11.49
CA HIS A 37 8.13 -3.98 11.46
C HIS A 37 8.03 -5.09 12.51
N SER A 38 9.10 -5.90 12.69
CA SER A 38 9.09 -7.02 13.64
C SER A 38 8.95 -6.57 15.10
N GLU A 39 9.43 -5.39 15.44
CA GLU A 39 9.44 -4.87 16.79
C GLU A 39 8.18 -4.06 17.10
N LYS A 40 7.68 -3.31 16.12
CA LYS A 40 6.64 -2.30 16.32
C LYS A 40 5.24 -2.72 15.94
N LEU A 41 5.08 -3.60 14.95
CA LEU A 41 3.76 -3.97 14.43
C LEU A 41 2.79 -4.40 15.53
N ASN A 42 3.17 -5.37 16.37
CA ASN A 42 2.28 -5.90 17.38
C ASN A 42 1.98 -4.90 18.52
N ILE A 43 2.97 -4.05 18.84
CA ILE A 43 2.80 -2.99 19.84
C ILE A 43 1.79 -1.97 19.32
N ALA A 44 1.97 -1.51 18.08
CA ALA A 44 1.08 -0.55 17.45
C ALA A 44 -0.36 -1.07 17.34
N ILE A 45 -0.56 -2.36 17.01
CA ILE A 45 -1.89 -2.98 16.99
C ILE A 45 -2.57 -2.90 18.35
N VAL A 46 -1.86 -3.26 19.44
CA VAL A 46 -2.41 -3.20 20.80
C VAL A 46 -2.77 -1.77 21.18
N GLU A 47 -1.91 -0.80 20.87
CA GLU A 47 -2.15 0.61 21.16
C GLU A 47 -3.33 1.16 20.35
N LEU A 48 -3.42 0.82 19.06
CA LEU A 48 -4.51 1.27 18.18
C LEU A 48 -5.86 0.75 18.67
N LEU A 49 -5.96 -0.52 19.03
CA LEU A 49 -7.18 -1.11 19.60
C LEU A 49 -7.57 -0.41 20.91
N LYS A 50 -6.60 -0.24 21.83
CA LYS A 50 -6.82 0.44 23.12
C LYS A 50 -7.31 1.87 22.94
N ASN A 51 -6.70 2.64 22.04
CA ASN A 51 -7.07 4.04 21.79
C ASN A 51 -8.49 4.18 21.20
N ASN A 52 -9.00 3.12 20.56
CA ASN A 52 -10.37 3.07 20.04
C ASN A 52 -11.35 2.36 20.98
N ASN A 53 -10.93 2.01 22.21
CA ASN A 53 -11.72 1.24 23.18
C ASN A 53 -12.24 -0.09 22.63
N LEU A 54 -11.44 -0.77 21.82
CA LEU A 54 -11.75 -2.05 21.19
C LEU A 54 -10.85 -3.16 21.76
N LEU A 55 -11.40 -4.37 21.81
CA LEU A 55 -10.68 -5.58 22.16
C LEU A 55 -10.30 -6.35 20.89
N PHE A 56 -9.20 -7.08 20.95
CA PHE A 56 -8.78 -7.96 19.87
C PHE A 56 -9.87 -9.00 19.51
N ASP A 57 -10.65 -9.42 20.51
CA ASP A 57 -11.74 -10.39 20.33
C ASP A 57 -12.95 -9.82 19.58
N GLU A 58 -13.03 -8.55 19.35
CA GLU A 58 -14.10 -7.91 18.56
C GLU A 58 -13.81 -7.87 17.06
N LEU A 59 -12.57 -8.22 16.63
CA LEU A 59 -12.22 -8.26 15.22
C LEU A 59 -12.97 -9.37 14.48
N ASP A 60 -13.54 -9.03 13.33
CA ASP A 60 -14.24 -9.96 12.43
C ASP A 60 -13.33 -10.47 11.30
N ALA A 61 -12.28 -9.72 10.92
CA ALA A 61 -11.33 -10.11 9.89
C ALA A 61 -9.99 -9.37 10.07
N VAL A 62 -8.94 -9.86 9.38
CA VAL A 62 -7.68 -9.14 9.21
C VAL A 62 -7.41 -8.96 7.73
N GLY A 63 -7.18 -7.71 7.30
CA GLY A 63 -6.66 -7.36 5.99
C GLY A 63 -5.14 -7.31 6.00
N ILE A 64 -4.49 -7.73 4.92
CA ILE A 64 -3.04 -7.72 4.77
C ILE A 64 -2.63 -7.35 3.35
N SER A 65 -1.65 -6.46 3.19
CA SER A 65 -1.00 -6.24 1.91
C SER A 65 -0.31 -7.51 1.42
N SER A 66 -0.63 -7.92 0.21
CA SER A 66 -0.12 -9.17 -0.39
C SER A 66 1.06 -8.95 -1.32
N GLY A 67 1.49 -7.70 -1.49
CA GLY A 67 2.51 -7.30 -2.44
C GLY A 67 1.93 -6.63 -3.70
N PRO A 68 2.83 -6.17 -4.57
CA PRO A 68 4.29 -6.28 -4.50
C PRO A 68 4.92 -5.43 -3.40
N GLY A 69 6.19 -5.71 -3.04
CA GLY A 69 6.91 -4.94 -2.05
C GLY A 69 8.09 -5.67 -1.39
N SER A 70 8.48 -5.21 -0.22
CA SER A 70 9.58 -5.77 0.56
C SER A 70 9.33 -7.22 0.93
N TYR A 71 10.18 -8.13 0.47
CA TYR A 71 10.11 -9.56 0.78
C TYR A 71 10.08 -9.87 2.29
N THR A 72 10.91 -9.19 3.06
CA THR A 72 10.95 -9.36 4.52
C THR A 72 9.73 -8.74 5.19
N GLY A 73 9.36 -7.52 4.79
CA GLY A 73 8.21 -6.83 5.35
C GLY A 73 6.91 -7.60 5.13
N LEU A 74 6.63 -8.01 3.90
CA LEU A 74 5.45 -8.82 3.56
C LEU A 74 5.37 -10.13 4.36
N ARG A 75 6.50 -10.78 4.66
CA ARG A 75 6.52 -11.99 5.48
C ARG A 75 6.19 -11.72 6.95
N ILE A 76 6.72 -10.62 7.51
CA ILE A 76 6.43 -10.23 8.88
C ILE A 76 4.93 -9.95 9.03
N GLY A 77 4.36 -9.09 8.18
CA GLY A 77 2.93 -8.77 8.20
C GLY A 77 2.05 -10.00 8.00
N THR A 78 2.34 -10.80 6.96
CA THR A 78 1.58 -12.02 6.65
C THR A 78 1.64 -13.05 7.77
N SER A 79 2.80 -13.23 8.42
CA SER A 79 2.93 -14.18 9.54
C SER A 79 2.12 -13.73 10.75
N SER A 80 2.15 -12.45 11.08
CA SER A 80 1.34 -11.87 12.15
C SER A 80 -0.15 -11.99 11.85
N ALA A 81 -0.59 -11.57 10.64
CA ALA A 81 -1.99 -11.64 10.22
C ALA A 81 -2.53 -13.08 10.23
N LYS A 82 -1.75 -14.03 9.71
CA LYS A 82 -2.13 -15.47 9.76
C LYS A 82 -2.22 -15.99 11.19
N GLY A 83 -1.29 -15.59 12.07
CA GLY A 83 -1.32 -15.96 13.48
C GLY A 83 -2.59 -15.46 14.16
N PHE A 84 -2.99 -14.22 13.92
CA PHE A 84 -4.21 -13.63 14.44
C PHE A 84 -5.47 -14.34 13.93
N CYS A 85 -5.55 -14.54 12.61
CA CYS A 85 -6.68 -15.22 11.98
C CYS A 85 -6.82 -16.66 12.48
N TYR A 86 -5.71 -17.38 12.59
CA TYR A 86 -5.71 -18.76 13.09
C TYR A 86 -6.16 -18.84 14.55
N GLY A 87 -5.64 -17.95 15.42
CA GLY A 87 -5.97 -17.96 16.84
C GLY A 87 -7.43 -17.60 17.15
N LYS A 88 -8.04 -16.78 16.27
CA LYS A 88 -9.44 -16.33 16.42
C LYS A 88 -10.45 -17.06 15.52
N TYR A 89 -10.00 -17.86 14.58
CA TYR A 89 -10.87 -18.46 13.54
C TYR A 89 -11.63 -17.41 12.72
N ILE A 90 -10.96 -16.28 12.39
CA ILE A 90 -11.50 -15.22 11.54
C ILE A 90 -10.81 -15.21 10.17
N PRO A 91 -11.47 -14.68 9.11
CA PRO A 91 -10.90 -14.64 7.76
C PRO A 91 -9.69 -13.70 7.64
N LEU A 92 -8.78 -14.07 6.72
CA LEU A 92 -7.70 -13.24 6.22
C LEU A 92 -8.08 -12.71 4.85
N ILE A 93 -8.03 -11.39 4.67
CA ILE A 93 -8.33 -10.68 3.43
C ILE A 93 -7.01 -10.21 2.81
N SER A 94 -6.77 -10.57 1.56
CA SER A 94 -5.58 -10.17 0.81
C SER A 94 -5.89 -8.94 -0.02
N VAL A 95 -5.11 -7.87 0.13
CA VAL A 95 -5.21 -6.64 -0.64
C VAL A 95 -3.92 -6.43 -1.43
N ASN A 96 -4.02 -6.09 -2.72
CA ASN A 96 -2.86 -5.77 -3.54
C ASN A 96 -2.28 -4.42 -3.11
N THR A 97 -0.95 -4.33 -2.92
CA THR A 97 -0.29 -3.11 -2.42
C THR A 97 -0.41 -1.92 -3.39
N LEU A 98 -0.40 -2.18 -4.71
CA LEU A 98 -0.57 -1.12 -5.71
C LEU A 98 -2.03 -0.61 -5.76
N GLU A 99 -3.00 -1.49 -5.54
CA GLU A 99 -4.41 -1.12 -5.44
C GLU A 99 -4.67 -0.26 -4.20
N GLU A 100 -4.15 -0.66 -3.05
CA GLU A 100 -4.18 0.13 -1.82
C GLU A 100 -3.59 1.52 -2.04
N LEU A 101 -2.38 1.58 -2.62
CA LEU A 101 -1.71 2.85 -2.91
C LEU A 101 -2.53 3.72 -3.88
N CYS A 102 -3.21 3.11 -4.85
CA CYS A 102 -4.09 3.79 -5.78
C CYS A 102 -5.27 4.46 -5.07
N HIS A 103 -5.87 3.80 -4.07
CA HIS A 103 -6.97 4.35 -3.27
C HIS A 103 -6.56 5.53 -2.39
N LEU A 104 -5.30 5.64 -2.01
CA LEU A 104 -4.77 6.77 -1.24
C LEU A 104 -4.53 8.03 -2.08
N SER A 105 -4.55 7.91 -3.42
CA SER A 105 -4.24 9.03 -4.30
C SER A 105 -5.43 9.96 -4.47
N PRO A 106 -5.23 11.31 -4.38
CA PRO A 106 -6.29 12.29 -4.55
C PRO A 106 -6.59 12.63 -6.02
N ILE A 107 -6.10 11.82 -6.97
CA ILE A 107 -6.19 12.10 -8.40
C ILE A 107 -7.59 11.79 -8.89
N GLU A 108 -8.25 12.78 -9.51
CA GLU A 108 -9.63 12.71 -9.98
C GLU A 108 -9.77 12.63 -11.51
N SER A 109 -8.64 12.69 -12.25
CA SER A 109 -8.61 12.63 -13.72
C SER A 109 -7.32 12.00 -14.23
N GLY A 110 -7.31 11.51 -15.47
CA GLY A 110 -6.15 10.89 -16.10
C GLY A 110 -5.89 9.45 -15.62
N ILE A 111 -4.67 9.00 -15.81
CA ILE A 111 -4.22 7.63 -15.53
C ILE A 111 -3.37 7.61 -14.26
N LYS A 112 -3.73 6.76 -13.33
CA LYS A 112 -3.00 6.54 -12.08
C LYS A 112 -2.00 5.41 -12.25
N ILE A 113 -0.75 5.66 -11.89
CA ILE A 113 0.34 4.67 -11.97
C ILE A 113 1.03 4.60 -10.59
N PRO A 114 0.51 3.81 -9.65
CA PRO A 114 1.18 3.53 -8.39
C PRO A 114 2.46 2.75 -8.65
N LEU A 115 3.56 3.12 -7.98
CA LEU A 115 4.88 2.56 -8.17
C LEU A 115 5.54 2.20 -6.84
N ILE A 116 6.05 0.98 -6.76
CA ILE A 116 6.84 0.50 -5.61
C ILE A 116 8.26 0.20 -6.06
N ASP A 117 9.22 0.62 -5.27
CA ASP A 117 10.65 0.38 -5.51
C ASP A 117 10.97 -1.13 -5.53
N ALA A 118 11.40 -1.65 -6.68
CA ALA A 118 11.85 -3.04 -6.86
C ALA A 118 13.37 -3.21 -6.73
N ARG A 119 14.08 -2.18 -6.20
CA ARG A 119 15.53 -2.03 -6.13
C ARG A 119 16.17 -1.76 -7.49
N ARG A 120 17.47 -1.40 -7.50
CA ARG A 120 18.21 -1.01 -8.70
C ARG A 120 17.37 -0.01 -9.53
N MET A 121 17.40 -0.10 -10.85
CA MET A 121 16.60 0.71 -11.77
C MET A 121 15.31 -0.01 -12.19
N GLU A 122 14.61 -0.59 -11.22
CA GLU A 122 13.34 -1.30 -11.46
C GLU A 122 12.25 -0.83 -10.50
N VAL A 123 11.01 -0.90 -10.96
CA VAL A 123 9.81 -0.63 -10.18
C VAL A 123 8.76 -1.71 -10.41
N PHE A 124 7.96 -2.00 -9.40
CA PHE A 124 6.67 -2.64 -9.56
C PHE A 124 5.61 -1.58 -9.77
N GLY A 125 4.70 -1.80 -10.68
CA GLY A 125 3.61 -0.88 -10.97
C GLY A 125 2.36 -1.58 -11.48
N ALA A 126 1.28 -0.83 -11.55
CA ALA A 126 0.04 -1.18 -12.23
C ALA A 126 -0.57 0.08 -12.84
N VAL A 127 -1.56 -0.06 -13.72
CA VAL A 127 -2.22 1.08 -14.34
C VAL A 127 -3.70 1.07 -13.97
N TYR A 128 -4.17 2.20 -13.47
CA TYR A 128 -5.56 2.41 -13.09
C TYR A 128 -6.15 3.65 -13.75
N SER A 129 -7.44 3.64 -13.99
CA SER A 129 -8.20 4.83 -14.32
C SER A 129 -8.35 5.75 -13.09
N HIS A 130 -8.79 6.98 -13.29
CA HIS A 130 -9.03 7.93 -12.20
C HIS A 130 -10.04 7.42 -11.16
N ASP A 131 -11.00 6.56 -11.55
CA ASP A 131 -12.00 5.94 -10.68
C ASP A 131 -11.53 4.59 -10.07
N ASN A 132 -10.22 4.38 -9.99
CA ASN A 132 -9.53 3.23 -9.42
C ASN A 132 -9.85 1.87 -10.09
N LYS A 133 -10.34 1.87 -11.33
CA LYS A 133 -10.47 0.63 -12.08
C LYS A 133 -9.14 0.23 -12.67
N ARG A 134 -8.74 -1.01 -12.46
CA ARG A 134 -7.51 -1.56 -13.02
C ARG A 134 -7.60 -1.64 -14.56
N ILE A 135 -6.64 -1.01 -15.24
CA ILE A 135 -6.49 -1.01 -16.71
C ILE A 135 -5.45 -2.04 -17.13
N GLN A 136 -4.35 -2.13 -16.36
CA GLN A 136 -3.26 -3.09 -16.62
C GLN A 136 -2.87 -3.78 -15.31
N GLU A 137 -2.63 -5.08 -15.40
CA GLU A 137 -2.16 -5.91 -14.29
C GLU A 137 -0.77 -5.48 -13.80
N ASP A 138 -0.40 -5.96 -12.62
CA ASP A 138 0.90 -5.70 -12.02
C ASP A 138 2.04 -6.09 -12.97
N PHE A 139 3.02 -5.21 -13.08
CA PHE A 139 4.20 -5.40 -13.90
C PHE A 139 5.47 -5.06 -13.10
N ASN A 140 6.59 -5.63 -13.56
CA ASN A 140 7.92 -5.17 -13.21
C ASN A 140 8.49 -4.43 -14.42
N LEU A 141 8.99 -3.21 -14.22
CA LEU A 141 9.52 -2.34 -15.26
C LEU A 141 10.97 -1.96 -14.96
N VAL A 142 11.87 -2.21 -15.91
CA VAL A 142 13.20 -1.58 -15.95
C VAL A 142 13.02 -0.17 -16.50
N ILE A 143 13.47 0.82 -15.73
CA ILE A 143 13.26 2.24 -16.04
C ILE A 143 14.14 2.69 -17.19
N ASP A 144 13.53 3.35 -18.18
CA ASP A 144 14.17 4.02 -19.30
C ASP A 144 13.39 5.29 -19.71
N GLU A 145 13.87 5.99 -20.75
CA GLU A 145 13.27 7.21 -21.28
C GLU A 145 11.94 6.97 -22.02
N ASP A 146 11.67 5.75 -22.45
CA ASP A 146 10.44 5.33 -23.12
C ASP A 146 9.40 4.72 -22.14
N SER A 147 9.73 4.67 -20.86
CA SER A 147 8.83 4.13 -19.82
C SER A 147 7.47 4.82 -19.87
N PHE A 148 6.40 4.02 -20.02
CA PHE A 148 5.00 4.48 -20.15
C PHE A 148 4.66 5.25 -21.44
N ALA A 149 5.52 5.25 -22.48
CA ALA A 149 5.24 5.92 -23.76
C ALA A 149 4.02 5.32 -24.49
N ASN A 150 3.71 4.06 -24.23
CA ASN A 150 2.57 3.34 -24.80
C ASN A 150 1.23 3.63 -24.08
N ILE A 151 1.24 4.41 -23.00
CA ILE A 151 0.04 4.81 -22.28
C ILE A 151 -0.38 6.21 -22.73
N GLU A 152 -1.56 6.32 -23.31
CA GLU A 152 -2.10 7.59 -23.79
C GLU A 152 -2.68 8.45 -22.64
N GLY A 153 -2.60 9.77 -22.78
CA GLY A 153 -3.17 10.75 -21.84
C GLY A 153 -2.24 11.16 -20.71
N GLU A 154 -2.78 11.97 -19.78
CA GLU A 154 -2.06 12.46 -18.61
C GLU A 154 -1.84 11.31 -17.62
N LYS A 155 -0.60 11.13 -17.21
CA LYS A 155 -0.15 10.04 -16.32
C LYS A 155 0.34 10.61 -15.01
N TYR A 156 -0.19 10.09 -13.92
CA TYR A 156 0.15 10.48 -12.55
C TYR A 156 0.88 9.33 -11.87
N LEU A 157 2.16 9.52 -11.62
CA LEU A 157 3.07 8.57 -11.02
C LEU A 157 3.27 8.91 -9.54
N PHE A 158 3.11 7.94 -8.65
CA PHE A 158 3.23 8.13 -7.20
C PHE A 158 3.67 6.85 -6.48
N GLY A 159 4.02 6.99 -5.20
CA GLY A 159 4.59 5.91 -4.40
C GLY A 159 6.11 5.94 -4.37
N ASN A 160 6.72 5.11 -3.52
CA ASN A 160 8.15 5.14 -3.24
C ASN A 160 9.05 4.70 -4.42
N GLY A 161 8.47 4.17 -5.49
CA GLY A 161 9.17 3.86 -6.75
C GLY A 161 9.20 5.03 -7.73
N ALA A 162 8.33 6.04 -7.57
CA ALA A 162 8.15 7.11 -8.55
C ALA A 162 9.39 8.02 -8.70
N ASP A 163 10.12 8.29 -7.62
CA ASP A 163 11.29 9.18 -7.64
C ASP A 163 12.37 8.73 -8.61
N LYS A 164 12.52 7.42 -8.82
CA LYS A 164 13.50 6.87 -9.75
C LYS A 164 13.26 7.25 -11.21
N LEU A 165 12.01 7.57 -11.56
CA LEU A 165 11.62 7.92 -12.93
C LEU A 165 11.71 9.41 -13.22
N LYS A 166 11.88 10.26 -12.20
CA LYS A 166 11.92 11.72 -12.36
C LYS A 166 12.99 12.18 -13.35
N GLU A 167 14.19 11.60 -13.29
CA GLU A 167 15.28 11.93 -14.22
C GLU A 167 15.01 11.36 -15.62
N ALA A 168 14.65 10.09 -15.73
CA ALA A 168 14.41 9.41 -17.01
C ALA A 168 13.25 10.06 -17.79
N LEU A 169 12.20 10.50 -17.11
CA LEU A 169 10.99 11.06 -17.72
C LEU A 169 10.91 12.59 -17.63
N ALA A 170 12.02 13.29 -17.32
CA ALA A 170 12.05 14.75 -17.15
C ALA A 170 11.52 15.55 -18.36
N ASN A 171 11.65 15.00 -19.56
CA ASN A 171 11.21 15.64 -20.81
C ASN A 171 9.79 15.20 -21.25
N ASN A 172 9.14 14.30 -20.51
CA ASN A 172 7.80 13.83 -20.87
C ASN A 172 6.74 14.75 -20.26
N THR A 173 6.12 15.58 -21.08
CA THR A 173 5.15 16.60 -20.64
C THR A 173 3.80 16.04 -20.19
N THR A 174 3.51 14.77 -20.44
CA THR A 174 2.27 14.09 -20.04
C THR A 174 2.42 13.26 -18.77
N VAL A 175 3.60 13.32 -18.13
CA VAL A 175 3.89 12.61 -16.87
C VAL A 175 3.98 13.60 -15.73
N HIS A 176 3.21 13.33 -14.67
CA HIS A 176 3.16 14.13 -13.45
C HIS A 176 3.57 13.25 -12.26
N PHE A 177 4.45 13.75 -11.44
CA PHE A 177 4.86 13.07 -10.20
C PHE A 177 4.09 13.67 -9.02
N ILE A 178 3.45 12.81 -8.24
CA ILE A 178 2.74 13.21 -7.03
C ILE A 178 3.54 12.68 -5.83
N ASP A 179 4.07 13.61 -5.07
CA ASP A 179 4.86 13.33 -3.89
C ASP A 179 3.98 13.00 -2.67
N ASP A 180 4.58 12.48 -1.62
CA ASP A 180 3.97 12.22 -0.31
C ASP A 180 2.84 11.18 -0.27
N ILE A 181 2.62 10.42 -1.34
CA ILE A 181 1.73 9.25 -1.30
C ILE A 181 2.55 8.00 -0.97
N VAL A 182 2.34 7.48 0.22
CA VAL A 182 3.03 6.28 0.73
C VAL A 182 2.02 5.17 1.04
N CYS A 183 2.47 3.92 1.00
CA CYS A 183 1.64 2.79 1.41
C CYS A 183 1.16 2.97 2.86
N SER A 184 -0.13 2.81 3.08
CA SER A 184 -0.76 2.92 4.39
C SER A 184 -2.02 2.06 4.44
N ALA A 185 -2.18 1.31 5.50
CA ALA A 185 -3.34 0.44 5.73
C ALA A 185 -4.71 1.16 5.66
N ARG A 186 -4.71 2.49 5.56
CA ARG A 186 -5.91 3.31 5.31
C ARG A 186 -6.51 3.10 3.92
N GLY A 187 -5.71 2.63 2.96
CA GLY A 187 -6.14 2.42 1.58
C GLY A 187 -6.83 1.06 1.35
N MET A 188 -6.91 0.20 2.38
CA MET A 188 -7.51 -1.14 2.33
C MET A 188 -9.00 -1.18 2.62
#